data_55b671097b0f63f90013bb3ae464e7b4
#
_entry.id   55b671097b0f63f90013bb3ae464e7b4
#
_cell.length_a   1.000
_cell.length_b   1.000
_cell.length_c   1.000
_cell.angle_alpha   90.00
_cell.angle_beta   90.00
_cell.angle_gamma   90.00
#
_symmetry.space_group_name_H-M   'P 1'
#
loop_
_entity.id
_entity.type
_entity.pdbx_description
1 polymer ?
#
loop_
_entity_poly.entity_id
_entity_poly.type
_entity_poly.pdbx_seq_one_letter_code
_entity_poly.pdbx_strand_id
1 'polypeptide(L)'
;MAEESIQQRAVLYDKEGDYHFDTISAFIKSLRGSDPDATVYWLARMVYAGEDPQFLLRRMIIFAGEDVGLADPNALAVVSAAASAFDRVGLPEGRFHLAEAALYLATAPKSNSTFAFFDALATVEAEGDGEVPNHLKDASRDGEGLGHGANYLYPHAYRDHWVAQQYLPDSLHGRVFYEPSSQGHERDIADEVRRRRELQLAAVVEGDQGHAEALTRSPEDRQRDQWLVRAAGELSAQLDHVRTRIFGALELARHHVVLDVDAGSGLLTWEAIRRVPEGSVWALCTDRTAAVGVREMASQHLNELDRPIILEGPIPRLGTLVGLQQEDGIHFDAIVARNAFGDIDERQEAMRAAAGLLAPEGRISCAETVPGLSQRLTDLVKLEALGEDLSARVLQAERDIYADAGNPRVNWEPQDLAAMWAAAGIGEVEVETETLRATRRLSSQHLGNWFNPGGEKHRTFASYLRRHLEADELKKVRHLFEDVLLNQDVQWSTTYAYLRGQAPDSGP
;
A
#
# COMPACT_ATOMS: atom_id res chain seq x y z
N MET A 1 1.55 -28.51 -65.05
CA MET A 1 1.66 -28.91 -63.60
C MET A 1 2.34 -27.86 -62.74
N ALA A 2 3.54 -27.37 -63.01
CA ALA A 2 4.16 -26.30 -62.16
C ALA A 2 3.46 -24.94 -62.30
N GLU A 3 3.09 -24.52 -63.54
CA GLU A 3 2.34 -23.32 -63.79
C GLU A 3 0.90 -23.32 -63.25
N GLU A 4 0.20 -24.47 -63.34
CA GLU A 4 -1.15 -24.63 -62.71
C GLU A 4 -1.04 -24.62 -61.18
N SER A 5 0.02 -25.18 -60.61
CA SER A 5 0.27 -25.12 -59.14
C SER A 5 0.55 -23.70 -58.67
N ILE A 6 1.24 -22.86 -59.50
CA ILE A 6 1.52 -21.44 -59.20
C ILE A 6 0.24 -20.59 -59.37
N GLN A 7 -0.54 -20.85 -60.40
CA GLN A 7 -1.86 -20.16 -60.63
C GLN A 7 -2.90 -20.53 -59.57
N GLN A 8 -2.97 -21.77 -59.11
CA GLN A 8 -3.84 -22.16 -58.01
C GLN A 8 -3.45 -21.54 -56.68
N ARG A 9 -2.16 -21.34 -56.43
CA ARG A 9 -1.69 -20.58 -55.25
C ARG A 9 -1.99 -19.08 -55.33
N ALA A 10 -1.87 -18.45 -56.48
CA ALA A 10 -2.16 -17.04 -56.69
C ALA A 10 -3.65 -16.71 -56.58
N VAL A 11 -4.54 -17.63 -56.93
CA VAL A 11 -6.01 -17.48 -56.83
C VAL A 11 -6.53 -17.63 -55.40
N LEU A 12 -5.77 -18.31 -54.52
CA LEU A 12 -6.20 -18.62 -53.15
C LEU A 12 -5.68 -17.66 -52.10
N TYR A 13 -4.70 -16.79 -52.45
CA TYR A 13 -4.09 -15.89 -51.47
C TYR A 13 -3.56 -14.64 -52.17
N ASP A 14 -4.35 -13.59 -52.15
CA ASP A 14 -3.93 -12.27 -52.57
C ASP A 14 -3.12 -11.60 -51.46
N LYS A 15 -1.82 -11.42 -51.65
CA LYS A 15 -0.89 -10.84 -50.66
C LYS A 15 -1.16 -9.38 -50.32
N GLU A 16 -1.94 -8.69 -51.15
CA GLU A 16 -2.30 -7.27 -50.99
C GLU A 16 -3.82 -7.08 -50.73
N GLY A 17 -4.61 -8.18 -50.69
CA GLY A 17 -6.05 -8.15 -50.54
C GLY A 17 -6.59 -8.46 -49.16
N ASP A 18 -7.89 -8.25 -48.95
CA ASP A 18 -8.65 -8.45 -47.72
C ASP A 18 -8.45 -9.83 -47.11
N TYR A 19 -8.23 -10.85 -47.95
CA TYR A 19 -8.07 -12.24 -47.53
C TYR A 19 -6.79 -12.53 -46.75
N HIS A 20 -5.68 -11.80 -47.02
CA HIS A 20 -4.44 -11.87 -46.25
C HIS A 20 -4.69 -11.36 -44.83
N PHE A 21 -5.34 -10.19 -44.70
CA PHE A 21 -5.65 -9.60 -43.40
C PHE A 21 -6.63 -10.44 -42.59
N ASP A 22 -7.60 -11.08 -43.23
CA ASP A 22 -8.55 -11.97 -42.56
C ASP A 22 -7.89 -13.21 -42.01
N THR A 23 -6.97 -13.82 -42.75
CA THR A 23 -6.28 -15.07 -42.33
C THR A 23 -5.32 -14.81 -41.18
N ILE A 24 -4.52 -13.76 -41.23
CA ILE A 24 -3.65 -13.40 -40.10
C ILE A 24 -4.46 -12.98 -38.86
N SER A 25 -5.58 -12.26 -39.08
CA SER A 25 -6.49 -11.92 -37.99
C SER A 25 -7.10 -13.16 -37.34
N ALA A 26 -7.50 -14.17 -38.13
CA ALA A 26 -8.00 -15.43 -37.61
C ALA A 26 -6.92 -16.20 -36.83
N PHE A 27 -5.67 -16.21 -37.31
CA PHE A 27 -4.54 -16.81 -36.61
C PHE A 27 -4.31 -16.15 -35.23
N ILE A 28 -4.20 -14.81 -35.20
CA ILE A 28 -3.98 -14.07 -33.94
C ILE A 28 -5.17 -14.24 -32.99
N LYS A 29 -6.41 -14.24 -33.48
CA LYS A 29 -7.60 -14.48 -32.65
C LYS A 29 -7.64 -15.89 -32.10
N SER A 30 -7.18 -16.90 -32.86
CA SER A 30 -7.06 -18.29 -32.38
C SER A 30 -6.03 -18.41 -31.25
N LEU A 31 -4.87 -17.74 -31.38
CA LEU A 31 -3.86 -17.64 -30.33
C LEU A 31 -4.45 -17.00 -29.06
N ARG A 32 -5.18 -15.89 -29.22
CA ARG A 32 -5.80 -15.15 -28.13
C ARG A 32 -6.94 -15.95 -27.48
N GLY A 33 -7.70 -16.68 -28.25
CA GLY A 33 -8.74 -17.59 -27.80
C GLY A 33 -8.23 -18.89 -27.19
N SER A 34 -6.91 -19.10 -27.18
CA SER A 34 -6.29 -20.34 -26.67
C SER A 34 -6.81 -21.61 -27.34
N ASP A 35 -7.04 -21.53 -28.66
CA ASP A 35 -7.43 -22.68 -29.50
C ASP A 35 -6.22 -23.18 -30.31
N PRO A 36 -5.52 -24.23 -29.85
CA PRO A 36 -4.35 -24.74 -30.54
C PRO A 36 -4.67 -25.37 -31.91
N ASP A 37 -5.85 -25.98 -32.07
CA ASP A 37 -6.24 -26.61 -33.32
C ASP A 37 -6.52 -25.59 -34.42
N ALA A 38 -7.28 -24.54 -34.11
CA ALA A 38 -7.49 -23.41 -35.01
C ALA A 38 -6.17 -22.68 -35.31
N THR A 39 -5.30 -22.53 -34.31
CA THR A 39 -4.00 -21.88 -34.45
C THR A 39 -3.14 -22.61 -35.49
N VAL A 40 -2.95 -23.93 -35.38
CA VAL A 40 -2.12 -24.67 -36.34
C VAL A 40 -2.79 -24.75 -37.71
N TYR A 41 -4.11 -24.78 -37.79
CA TYR A 41 -4.83 -24.75 -39.06
C TYR A 41 -4.57 -23.44 -39.83
N TRP A 42 -4.73 -22.29 -39.18
CA TRP A 42 -4.50 -21.01 -39.82
C TRP A 42 -3.04 -20.79 -40.15
N LEU A 43 -2.11 -21.21 -39.29
CA LEU A 43 -0.67 -21.21 -39.58
C LEU A 43 -0.36 -22.04 -40.82
N ALA A 44 -0.82 -23.29 -40.88
CA ALA A 44 -0.59 -24.16 -42.03
C ALA A 44 -1.15 -23.59 -43.34
N ARG A 45 -2.34 -22.95 -43.26
CA ARG A 45 -2.98 -22.29 -44.40
C ARG A 45 -2.10 -21.14 -44.95
N MET A 46 -1.53 -20.31 -44.07
CA MET A 46 -0.64 -19.21 -44.45
C MET A 46 0.69 -19.75 -45.06
N VAL A 47 1.30 -20.73 -44.42
CA VAL A 47 2.52 -21.37 -44.93
C VAL A 47 2.27 -22.03 -46.27
N TYR A 48 1.13 -22.70 -46.45
CA TYR A 48 0.74 -23.32 -47.72
C TYR A 48 0.55 -22.29 -48.84
N ALA A 49 -0.04 -21.13 -48.49
CA ALA A 49 -0.22 -20.03 -49.42
C ALA A 49 1.08 -19.29 -49.78
N GLY A 50 2.21 -19.64 -49.11
CA GLY A 50 3.51 -19.03 -49.37
C GLY A 50 3.73 -17.69 -48.66
N GLU A 51 3.05 -17.49 -47.55
CA GLU A 51 3.30 -16.33 -46.69
C GLU A 51 4.76 -16.30 -46.18
N ASP A 52 5.29 -15.11 -46.00
CA ASP A 52 6.64 -14.93 -45.48
C ASP A 52 6.73 -15.45 -44.01
N PRO A 53 7.53 -16.50 -43.76
CA PRO A 53 7.69 -17.01 -42.40
C PRO A 53 8.20 -15.95 -41.42
N GLN A 54 9.00 -15.00 -41.87
CA GLN A 54 9.50 -13.90 -41.05
C GLN A 54 8.35 -12.96 -40.60
N PHE A 55 7.36 -12.77 -41.48
CA PHE A 55 6.14 -12.03 -41.08
C PHE A 55 5.37 -12.77 -40.00
N LEU A 56 5.21 -14.10 -40.13
CA LEU A 56 4.52 -14.92 -39.11
C LEU A 56 5.25 -14.88 -37.77
N LEU A 57 6.59 -15.01 -37.78
CA LEU A 57 7.43 -14.94 -36.57
C LEU A 57 7.35 -13.57 -35.92
N ARG A 58 7.40 -12.49 -36.71
CA ARG A 58 7.21 -11.12 -36.14
C ARG A 58 5.85 -10.98 -35.46
N ARG A 59 4.79 -11.51 -36.04
CA ARG A 59 3.44 -11.48 -35.42
C ARG A 59 3.40 -12.28 -34.12
N MET A 60 4.04 -13.42 -34.05
CA MET A 60 4.14 -14.24 -32.85
C MET A 60 4.99 -13.57 -31.76
N ILE A 61 6.09 -12.90 -32.13
CA ILE A 61 6.90 -12.10 -31.19
C ILE A 61 6.07 -10.96 -30.57
N ILE A 62 5.31 -10.23 -31.40
CA ILE A 62 4.41 -9.17 -30.91
C ILE A 62 3.37 -9.78 -29.97
N PHE A 63 2.74 -10.87 -30.36
CA PHE A 63 1.74 -11.56 -29.54
C PHE A 63 2.30 -12.03 -28.19
N ALA A 64 3.53 -12.53 -28.16
CA ALA A 64 4.21 -12.92 -26.92
C ALA A 64 4.34 -11.74 -25.91
N GLY A 65 4.57 -10.52 -26.41
CA GLY A 65 4.67 -9.33 -25.57
C GLY A 65 3.31 -8.68 -25.23
N GLU A 66 2.37 -8.72 -26.19
CA GLU A 66 1.08 -8.03 -26.10
C GLU A 66 0.03 -8.84 -25.35
N ASP A 67 -0.15 -10.13 -25.72
CA ASP A 67 -1.27 -10.96 -25.26
C ASP A 67 -0.86 -12.00 -24.20
N VAL A 68 0.40 -12.45 -24.17
CA VAL A 68 0.91 -13.32 -23.11
C VAL A 68 1.57 -12.51 -22.02
N GLY A 69 2.40 -11.54 -22.40
CA GLY A 69 3.02 -10.61 -21.47
C GLY A 69 3.72 -11.28 -20.29
N LEU A 70 3.51 -10.73 -19.11
CA LEU A 70 4.09 -11.26 -17.86
C LEU A 70 3.33 -12.45 -17.27
N ALA A 71 2.20 -12.87 -17.84
CA ALA A 71 1.57 -14.12 -17.41
C ALA A 71 2.50 -15.32 -17.66
N ASP A 72 3.31 -15.27 -18.75
CA ASP A 72 4.41 -16.19 -18.98
C ASP A 72 5.65 -15.46 -19.52
N PRO A 73 6.59 -15.07 -18.65
CA PRO A 73 7.81 -14.35 -19.05
C PRO A 73 8.71 -15.11 -20.05
N ASN A 74 8.53 -16.43 -20.20
CA ASN A 74 9.31 -17.25 -21.14
C ASN A 74 8.78 -17.16 -22.57
N ALA A 75 7.55 -16.72 -22.78
CA ALA A 75 6.92 -16.74 -24.11
C ALA A 75 7.76 -16.02 -25.17
N LEU A 76 8.24 -14.83 -24.87
CA LEU A 76 9.11 -14.07 -25.78
C LEU A 76 10.43 -14.80 -26.07
N ALA A 77 11.04 -15.45 -25.10
CA ALA A 77 12.29 -16.20 -25.27
C ALA A 77 12.09 -17.44 -26.16
N VAL A 78 10.98 -18.18 -25.93
CA VAL A 78 10.64 -19.38 -26.73
C VAL A 78 10.41 -18.98 -28.20
N VAL A 79 9.61 -17.97 -28.46
CA VAL A 79 9.33 -17.52 -29.83
C VAL A 79 10.61 -16.96 -30.53
N SER A 80 11.44 -16.22 -29.79
CA SER A 80 12.70 -15.71 -30.31
C SER A 80 13.68 -16.84 -30.62
N ALA A 81 13.76 -17.89 -29.80
CA ALA A 81 14.55 -19.06 -30.04
C ALA A 81 14.06 -19.84 -31.28
N ALA A 82 12.74 -20.00 -31.42
CA ALA A 82 12.12 -20.62 -32.59
C ALA A 82 12.40 -19.84 -33.89
N ALA A 83 12.37 -18.50 -33.85
CA ALA A 83 12.74 -17.64 -34.96
C ALA A 83 14.22 -17.82 -35.34
N SER A 84 15.14 -17.81 -34.37
CA SER A 84 16.55 -18.02 -34.60
C SER A 84 16.87 -19.43 -35.15
N ALA A 85 16.13 -20.44 -34.73
CA ALA A 85 16.24 -21.81 -35.24
C ALA A 85 15.73 -21.90 -36.69
N PHE A 86 14.61 -21.25 -36.98
CA PHE A 86 14.06 -21.14 -38.33
C PHE A 86 15.05 -20.51 -39.30
N ASP A 87 15.74 -19.45 -38.91
CA ASP A 87 16.76 -18.78 -39.76
C ASP A 87 17.92 -19.68 -40.16
N ARG A 88 18.27 -20.66 -39.32
CA ARG A 88 19.36 -21.61 -39.57
C ARG A 88 18.90 -22.81 -40.37
N VAL A 89 17.67 -23.24 -40.20
CA VAL A 89 17.15 -24.49 -40.80
C VAL A 89 16.42 -24.21 -42.12
N GLY A 90 15.59 -23.17 -42.15
CA GLY A 90 14.76 -22.84 -43.31
C GLY A 90 13.63 -23.84 -43.58
N LEU A 91 12.92 -23.65 -44.70
CA LEU A 91 11.88 -24.57 -45.14
C LEU A 91 12.51 -25.74 -45.94
N PRO A 92 11.95 -26.96 -45.86
CA PRO A 92 10.66 -27.27 -45.24
C PRO A 92 10.71 -27.59 -43.74
N GLU A 93 11.85 -27.94 -43.14
CA GLU A 93 11.99 -28.44 -41.76
C GLU A 93 11.69 -27.33 -40.73
N GLY A 94 11.96 -26.07 -41.06
CA GLY A 94 11.63 -24.92 -40.20
C GLY A 94 10.14 -24.81 -39.82
N ARG A 95 9.23 -25.57 -40.47
CA ARG A 95 7.81 -25.68 -40.10
C ARG A 95 7.61 -26.20 -38.68
N PHE A 96 8.54 -27.04 -38.18
CA PHE A 96 8.49 -27.51 -36.79
C PHE A 96 8.65 -26.35 -35.81
N HIS A 97 9.56 -25.42 -36.07
CA HIS A 97 9.79 -24.26 -35.19
C HIS A 97 8.64 -23.27 -35.25
N LEU A 98 8.01 -23.08 -36.44
CA LEU A 98 6.77 -22.27 -36.54
C LEU A 98 5.64 -22.89 -35.75
N ALA A 99 5.45 -24.23 -35.85
CA ALA A 99 4.38 -24.93 -35.13
C ALA A 99 4.62 -24.90 -33.60
N GLU A 100 5.87 -25.14 -33.17
CA GLU A 100 6.26 -25.08 -31.75
C GLU A 100 5.93 -23.72 -31.13
N ALA A 101 6.38 -22.62 -31.77
CA ALA A 101 6.09 -21.27 -31.31
C ALA A 101 4.58 -20.99 -31.24
N ALA A 102 3.83 -21.37 -32.28
CA ALA A 102 2.39 -21.15 -32.32
C ALA A 102 1.64 -21.94 -31.25
N LEU A 103 1.96 -23.22 -31.06
CA LEU A 103 1.36 -24.06 -30.03
C LEU A 103 1.69 -23.58 -28.63
N TYR A 104 2.94 -23.16 -28.41
CA TYR A 104 3.33 -22.58 -27.14
C TYR A 104 2.47 -21.34 -26.81
N LEU A 105 2.37 -20.40 -27.74
CA LEU A 105 1.58 -19.19 -27.55
C LEU A 105 0.08 -19.48 -27.39
N ALA A 106 -0.46 -20.47 -28.13
CA ALA A 106 -1.86 -20.84 -27.99
C ALA A 106 -2.18 -21.40 -26.60
N THR A 107 -1.24 -22.12 -25.99
CA THR A 107 -1.45 -22.79 -24.69
C THR A 107 -0.94 -21.99 -23.49
N ALA A 108 -0.16 -20.93 -23.70
CA ALA A 108 0.32 -20.06 -22.64
C ALA A 108 -0.82 -19.30 -21.96
N PRO A 109 -0.72 -18.99 -20.65
CA PRO A 109 -1.64 -18.06 -20.01
C PRO A 109 -1.57 -16.67 -20.67
N LYS A 110 -2.69 -15.93 -20.64
CA LYS A 110 -2.80 -14.64 -21.33
C LYS A 110 -2.88 -13.49 -20.33
N SER A 111 -2.16 -12.41 -20.62
CA SER A 111 -2.27 -11.13 -19.90
C SER A 111 -1.90 -9.98 -20.83
N ASN A 112 -2.68 -8.92 -20.75
CA ASN A 112 -2.43 -7.67 -21.44
C ASN A 112 -1.90 -6.57 -20.50
N SER A 113 -1.38 -6.92 -19.35
CA SER A 113 -0.88 -5.97 -18.34
C SER A 113 0.24 -5.04 -18.84
N THR A 114 0.92 -5.43 -19.92
CA THR A 114 1.91 -4.60 -20.61
C THR A 114 1.31 -3.33 -21.25
N PHE A 115 -0.03 -3.26 -21.42
CA PHE A 115 -0.73 -2.03 -21.82
C PHE A 115 -0.58 -0.89 -20.78
N ALA A 116 -0.16 -1.22 -19.54
CA ALA A 116 0.23 -0.24 -18.53
C ALA A 116 1.20 0.84 -19.06
N PHE A 117 2.06 0.49 -20.03
CA PHE A 117 2.94 1.46 -20.70
C PHE A 117 2.15 2.52 -21.48
N PHE A 118 1.10 2.12 -22.18
CA PHE A 118 0.29 3.04 -22.98
C PHE A 118 -0.55 3.95 -22.10
N ASP A 119 -1.03 3.46 -20.95
CA ASP A 119 -1.73 4.28 -19.96
C ASP A 119 -0.78 5.31 -19.34
N ALA A 120 0.47 4.90 -19.04
CA ALA A 120 1.49 5.82 -18.59
C ALA A 120 1.85 6.86 -19.66
N LEU A 121 1.98 6.44 -20.93
CA LEU A 121 2.27 7.33 -22.05
C LEU A 121 1.15 8.38 -22.24
N ALA A 122 -0.12 7.95 -22.20
CA ALA A 122 -1.25 8.86 -22.28
C ALA A 122 -1.27 9.88 -21.12
N THR A 123 -0.85 9.46 -19.93
CA THR A 123 -0.70 10.35 -18.78
C THR A 123 0.40 11.38 -19.00
N VAL A 124 1.57 10.97 -19.52
CA VAL A 124 2.68 11.88 -19.86
C VAL A 124 2.24 12.90 -20.92
N GLU A 125 1.51 12.47 -21.94
CA GLU A 125 1.00 13.34 -23.00
C GLU A 125 -0.03 14.36 -22.48
N ALA A 126 -0.84 13.98 -21.47
CA ALA A 126 -1.87 14.84 -20.88
C ALA A 126 -1.34 15.83 -19.84
N GLU A 127 -0.36 15.42 -19.02
CA GLU A 127 0.12 16.21 -17.88
C GLU A 127 1.36 17.07 -18.21
N GLY A 128 2.03 16.82 -19.33
CA GLY A 128 3.27 17.51 -19.69
C GLY A 128 4.45 17.08 -18.80
N ASP A 129 5.42 17.99 -18.59
CA ASP A 129 6.68 17.70 -17.90
C ASP A 129 6.49 17.60 -16.37
N GLY A 130 6.16 16.42 -15.86
CA GLY A 130 6.27 16.13 -14.43
C GLY A 130 7.73 16.22 -13.96
N GLU A 131 8.01 17.05 -12.95
CA GLU A 131 9.36 17.15 -12.41
C GLU A 131 9.80 15.82 -11.78
N VAL A 132 11.02 15.38 -12.12
CA VAL A 132 11.64 14.21 -11.46
C VAL A 132 11.88 14.56 -9.99
N PRO A 133 11.39 13.75 -9.03
CA PRO A 133 11.67 13.96 -7.61
C PRO A 133 13.16 14.08 -7.35
N ASN A 134 13.56 15.02 -6.47
CA ASN A 134 14.96 15.34 -6.26
C ASN A 134 15.83 14.15 -5.84
N HIS A 135 15.29 13.25 -5.04
CA HIS A 135 16.00 12.04 -4.60
C HIS A 135 16.25 11.04 -5.73
N LEU A 136 15.52 11.11 -6.85
CA LEU A 136 15.72 10.27 -8.03
C LEU A 136 16.63 10.90 -9.10
N LYS A 137 16.99 12.18 -8.93
CA LYS A 137 17.91 12.87 -9.87
C LYS A 137 19.34 12.34 -9.69
N ASP A 138 20.12 12.37 -10.77
CA ASP A 138 21.51 11.89 -10.76
C ASP A 138 22.42 12.79 -9.92
N ALA A 139 22.91 12.25 -8.79
CA ALA A 139 23.81 12.94 -7.88
C ALA A 139 25.19 13.27 -8.49
N SER A 140 25.59 12.60 -9.59
CA SER A 140 26.90 12.78 -10.20
C SER A 140 27.01 14.04 -11.05
N ARG A 141 25.88 14.62 -11.49
CA ARG A 141 25.86 15.80 -12.36
C ARG A 141 25.89 17.13 -11.62
N ASP A 142 25.17 17.24 -10.50
CA ASP A 142 25.00 18.52 -9.78
C ASP A 142 24.82 18.31 -8.26
N GLY A 143 25.48 17.29 -7.71
CA GLY A 143 25.37 16.90 -6.29
C GLY A 143 25.78 18.00 -5.32
N GLU A 144 26.70 18.91 -5.68
CA GLU A 144 27.20 19.97 -4.80
C GLU A 144 26.39 21.28 -4.82
N GLY A 145 25.55 21.51 -5.85
CA GLY A 145 24.80 22.77 -6.02
C GLY A 145 23.29 22.64 -5.86
N LEU A 146 22.67 21.58 -6.37
CA LEU A 146 21.22 21.46 -6.53
C LEU A 146 20.58 20.30 -5.72
N GLY A 147 21.36 19.56 -4.93
CA GLY A 147 20.82 18.47 -4.09
C GLY A 147 20.31 17.25 -4.86
N HIS A 148 20.71 17.07 -6.12
CA HIS A 148 20.31 15.94 -6.95
C HIS A 148 20.77 14.60 -6.34
N GLY A 149 19.89 13.61 -6.27
CA GLY A 149 20.17 12.28 -5.70
C GLY A 149 20.31 12.26 -4.17
N ALA A 150 20.16 13.39 -3.50
CA ALA A 150 20.11 13.43 -2.07
C ALA A 150 18.85 12.66 -1.63
N ASN A 151 19.05 11.64 -0.74
CA ASN A 151 17.95 10.91 -0.09
C ASN A 151 17.41 9.70 -0.82
N TYR A 152 18.01 9.31 -1.93
CA TYR A 152 17.69 8.02 -2.52
C TYR A 152 18.00 6.88 -1.52
N LEU A 153 16.98 6.12 -1.14
CA LEU A 153 17.17 4.90 -0.38
C LEU A 153 17.56 3.80 -1.33
N TYR A 154 18.74 3.28 -1.11
CA TYR A 154 19.22 2.15 -1.87
C TYR A 154 18.55 0.86 -1.38
N PRO A 155 17.59 0.26 -2.13
CA PRO A 155 16.79 -0.86 -1.64
C PRO A 155 17.62 -2.06 -1.15
N HIS A 156 18.78 -2.32 -1.76
CA HIS A 156 19.66 -3.42 -1.33
C HIS A 156 20.28 -3.26 0.06
N ALA A 157 20.19 -2.08 0.67
CA ALA A 157 20.60 -1.85 2.05
C ALA A 157 19.51 -2.24 3.07
N TYR A 158 18.33 -2.59 2.59
CA TYR A 158 17.16 -2.93 3.40
C TYR A 158 16.82 -4.42 3.30
N ARG A 159 16.10 -4.89 4.33
CA ARG A 159 15.58 -6.27 4.36
C ARG A 159 14.68 -6.50 3.14
N ASP A 160 14.77 -7.67 2.56
CA ASP A 160 14.04 -8.10 1.35
C ASP A 160 14.30 -7.21 0.11
N HIS A 161 15.41 -6.43 0.14
CA HIS A 161 15.82 -5.53 -0.95
C HIS A 161 14.69 -4.59 -1.39
N TRP A 162 13.86 -4.18 -0.45
CA TRP A 162 12.74 -3.28 -0.69
C TRP A 162 12.62 -2.21 0.39
N VAL A 163 12.17 -1.03 -0.02
CA VAL A 163 11.90 0.11 0.86
C VAL A 163 10.75 0.92 0.31
N ALA A 164 9.86 1.37 1.19
CA ALA A 164 8.78 2.25 0.80
C ALA A 164 9.33 3.66 0.55
N GLN A 165 9.47 4.03 -0.72
CA GLN A 165 9.76 5.40 -1.14
C GLN A 165 8.96 5.73 -2.40
N GLN A 166 8.71 7.01 -2.64
CA GLN A 166 8.00 7.48 -3.82
C GLN A 166 8.93 7.48 -5.04
N TYR A 167 8.45 6.91 -6.15
CA TYR A 167 9.18 6.88 -7.41
C TYR A 167 8.49 7.65 -8.54
N LEU A 168 7.20 7.96 -8.39
CA LEU A 168 6.47 8.80 -9.33
C LEU A 168 6.63 10.29 -8.96
N PRO A 169 6.43 11.22 -9.92
CA PRO A 169 6.28 12.64 -9.61
C PRO A 169 5.18 12.87 -8.56
N ASP A 170 5.29 13.97 -7.81
CA ASP A 170 4.33 14.30 -6.75
C ASP A 170 2.90 14.47 -7.27
N SER A 171 2.74 14.97 -8.52
CA SER A 171 1.45 15.08 -9.21
C SER A 171 0.77 13.74 -9.48
N LEU A 172 1.54 12.65 -9.49
CA LEU A 172 1.07 11.28 -9.78
C LEU A 172 1.06 10.38 -8.54
N HIS A 173 1.07 10.99 -7.36
CA HIS A 173 1.06 10.26 -6.10
C HIS A 173 -0.14 9.31 -6.01
N GLY A 174 0.11 8.03 -5.73
CA GLY A 174 -0.94 7.01 -5.66
C GLY A 174 -1.46 6.51 -7.01
N ARG A 175 -1.00 7.07 -8.14
CA ARG A 175 -1.38 6.58 -9.47
C ARG A 175 -0.88 5.15 -9.68
N VAL A 176 -1.72 4.29 -10.23
CA VAL A 176 -1.40 2.91 -10.57
C VAL A 176 -1.50 2.74 -12.08
N PHE A 177 -0.44 2.25 -12.70
CA PHE A 177 -0.39 1.89 -14.12
C PHE A 177 -0.39 0.38 -14.31
N TYR A 178 0.49 -0.34 -13.59
CA TYR A 178 0.62 -1.79 -13.71
C TYR A 178 -0.24 -2.50 -12.67
N GLU A 179 -1.18 -3.31 -13.12
CA GLU A 179 -1.97 -4.20 -12.27
C GLU A 179 -1.74 -5.64 -12.72
N PRO A 180 -1.14 -6.51 -11.87
CA PRO A 180 -0.94 -7.90 -12.19
C PRO A 180 -2.26 -8.63 -12.45
N SER A 181 -2.31 -9.43 -13.50
CA SER A 181 -3.46 -10.29 -13.78
C SER A 181 -3.53 -11.49 -12.82
N SER A 182 -4.65 -12.21 -12.84
CA SER A 182 -4.82 -13.46 -12.09
C SER A 182 -4.25 -14.69 -12.80
N GLN A 183 -3.40 -14.51 -13.82
CA GLN A 183 -2.93 -15.60 -14.68
C GLN A 183 -1.41 -15.81 -14.53
N GLY A 184 -1.00 -17.09 -14.59
CA GLY A 184 0.40 -17.49 -14.65
C GLY A 184 1.29 -16.83 -13.60
N HIS A 185 2.45 -16.33 -14.02
CA HIS A 185 3.42 -15.68 -13.13
C HIS A 185 2.85 -14.42 -12.44
N GLU A 186 2.00 -13.66 -13.09
CA GLU A 186 1.42 -12.45 -12.49
C GLU A 186 0.53 -12.77 -11.29
N ARG A 187 -0.21 -13.88 -11.32
CA ARG A 187 -0.97 -14.35 -10.16
C ARG A 187 -0.06 -14.57 -8.95
N ASP A 188 1.13 -15.11 -9.18
CA ASP A 188 2.04 -15.49 -8.09
C ASP A 188 2.70 -14.27 -7.43
N ILE A 189 2.83 -13.14 -8.17
CA ILE A 189 3.41 -11.89 -7.65
C ILE A 189 2.36 -10.85 -7.23
N ALA A 190 1.09 -11.04 -7.58
CA ALA A 190 0.05 -10.02 -7.43
C ALA A 190 -0.09 -9.50 -5.98
N ASP A 191 -0.12 -10.41 -5.02
CA ASP A 191 -0.30 -10.05 -3.61
C ASP A 191 0.89 -9.24 -3.07
N GLU A 192 2.10 -9.60 -3.47
CA GLU A 192 3.30 -8.88 -3.04
C GLU A 192 3.36 -7.47 -3.66
N VAL A 193 3.02 -7.33 -4.94
CA VAL A 193 2.95 -6.03 -5.62
C VAL A 193 1.94 -5.12 -4.93
N ARG A 194 0.75 -5.63 -4.62
CA ARG A 194 -0.31 -4.87 -3.93
C ARG A 194 0.11 -4.48 -2.52
N ARG A 195 0.65 -5.41 -1.72
CA ARG A 195 1.14 -5.13 -0.36
C ARG A 195 2.19 -4.04 -0.33
N ARG A 196 3.18 -4.10 -1.21
CA ARG A 196 4.22 -3.07 -1.29
C ARG A 196 3.65 -1.70 -1.61
N ARG A 197 2.70 -1.64 -2.54
CA ARG A 197 2.00 -0.41 -2.91
C ARG A 197 1.21 0.19 -1.74
N GLU A 198 0.48 -0.64 -1.01
CA GLU A 198 -0.29 -0.23 0.16
C GLU A 198 0.59 0.32 1.28
N LEU A 199 1.70 -0.37 1.57
CA LEU A 199 2.68 0.09 2.56
C LEU A 199 3.33 1.42 2.15
N GLN A 200 3.59 1.59 0.85
CA GLN A 200 4.12 2.83 0.31
C GLN A 200 3.13 3.99 0.48
N LEU A 201 1.86 3.77 0.17
CA LEU A 201 0.79 4.76 0.37
C LEU A 201 0.55 5.07 1.84
N ALA A 202 0.49 4.05 2.70
CA ALA A 202 0.31 4.23 4.13
C ALA A 202 1.46 5.03 4.75
N ALA A 203 2.71 4.73 4.39
CA ALA A 203 3.88 5.45 4.88
C ALA A 203 3.86 6.94 4.46
N VAL A 204 3.35 7.24 3.27
CA VAL A 204 3.18 8.62 2.80
C VAL A 204 2.08 9.33 3.56
N VAL A 205 0.87 8.76 3.65
CA VAL A 205 -0.27 9.36 4.35
C VAL A 205 0.05 9.60 5.82
N GLU A 206 0.69 8.65 6.51
CA GLU A 206 1.03 8.78 7.92
C GLU A 206 2.27 9.65 8.17
N GLY A 207 3.20 9.68 7.22
CA GLY A 207 4.32 10.63 7.23
C GLY A 207 3.85 12.07 7.05
N ASP A 208 2.78 12.28 6.30
CA ASP A 208 2.21 13.59 5.96
C ASP A 208 1.23 14.11 7.03
N GLN A 209 0.67 13.28 7.91
CA GLN A 209 -0.17 13.75 9.03
C GLN A 209 0.60 14.69 10.01
N GLY A 210 1.94 14.77 9.85
CA GLY A 210 2.75 15.84 10.43
C GLY A 210 2.89 17.08 9.53
N HIS A 211 2.31 17.11 8.33
CA HIS A 211 2.60 18.09 7.27
C HIS A 211 1.39 18.88 6.75
N ALA A 212 0.20 18.74 7.36
CA ALA A 212 -0.92 19.58 7.01
C ALA A 212 -0.69 21.01 7.55
N GLU A 213 0.17 21.77 6.91
CA GLU A 213 0.13 23.19 6.66
C GLU A 213 1.49 23.73 6.19
N ALA A 214 1.42 24.60 5.16
CA ALA A 214 2.48 25.46 4.65
C ALA A 214 3.45 24.88 3.62
N LEU A 215 3.00 24.85 2.38
CA LEU A 215 3.86 25.09 1.22
C LEU A 215 4.48 26.49 1.29
N THR A 216 5.66 26.61 1.91
CA THR A 216 6.60 27.68 1.62
C THR A 216 7.92 27.04 1.23
N ARG A 217 8.26 27.17 -0.04
CA ARG A 217 9.56 26.80 -0.60
C ARG A 217 10.64 27.57 0.12
N SER A 218 11.53 26.84 0.79
CA SER A 218 12.87 27.31 1.13
C SER A 218 13.87 26.32 0.57
N PRO A 219 14.92 26.74 -0.11
CA PRO A 219 15.86 25.83 -0.73
C PRO A 219 16.76 25.18 0.31
N GLU A 220 16.98 23.87 0.12
CA GLU A 220 18.11 23.06 0.54
C GLU A 220 18.25 22.69 2.03
N ASP A 221 17.79 21.47 2.34
CA ASP A 221 18.42 20.68 3.40
C ASP A 221 18.63 19.23 2.95
N ARG A 222 19.83 18.91 2.46
CA ARG A 222 20.26 17.58 1.99
C ARG A 222 20.12 16.49 3.06
N GLN A 223 20.19 16.86 4.33
CA GLN A 223 20.00 15.93 5.44
C GLN A 223 18.53 15.63 5.70
N ARG A 224 17.62 16.57 5.45
CA ARG A 224 16.17 16.43 5.60
C ARG A 224 15.60 15.37 4.69
N ASP A 225 16.01 15.37 3.45
CA ASP A 225 15.52 14.44 2.43
C ASP A 225 16.07 13.03 2.65
N GLN A 226 17.35 12.78 3.02
CA GLN A 226 17.90 11.46 3.39
C GLN A 226 17.13 10.79 4.50
N TRP A 227 16.49 11.57 5.32
CA TRP A 227 15.73 11.08 6.45
C TRP A 227 14.27 10.75 6.12
N LEU A 228 13.56 11.62 5.38
CA LEU A 228 12.16 11.33 4.96
C LEU A 228 12.04 9.93 4.37
N VAL A 229 13.06 9.55 3.68
CA VAL A 229 13.14 8.28 2.98
C VAL A 229 13.52 7.12 3.92
N ARG A 230 14.44 7.26 4.89
CA ARG A 230 14.71 6.23 5.91
C ARG A 230 13.51 6.06 6.84
N ALA A 231 12.93 7.17 7.28
CA ALA A 231 11.77 7.16 8.17
C ALA A 231 10.56 6.48 7.52
N ALA A 232 10.32 6.69 6.22
CA ALA A 232 9.26 6.00 5.49
C ALA A 232 9.50 4.48 5.40
N GLY A 233 10.74 4.04 5.20
CA GLY A 233 11.10 2.62 5.15
C GLY A 233 10.92 1.91 6.50
N GLU A 234 11.37 2.51 7.59
CA GLU A 234 11.22 1.96 8.93
C GLU A 234 9.76 2.03 9.41
N LEU A 235 9.04 3.11 9.09
CA LEU A 235 7.62 3.25 9.37
C LEU A 235 6.82 2.17 8.62
N SER A 236 7.12 1.96 7.35
CA SER A 236 6.48 0.90 6.54
C SER A 236 6.69 -0.49 7.15
N ALA A 237 7.91 -0.80 7.62
CA ALA A 237 8.21 -2.06 8.29
C ALA A 237 7.43 -2.22 9.61
N GLN A 238 7.28 -1.15 10.38
CA GLN A 238 6.45 -1.14 11.58
C GLN A 238 4.98 -1.36 11.26
N LEU A 239 4.46 -0.67 10.25
CA LEU A 239 3.06 -0.82 9.81
C LEU A 239 2.76 -2.23 9.31
N ASP A 240 3.68 -2.83 8.56
CA ASP A 240 3.55 -4.22 8.12
C ASP A 240 3.57 -5.19 9.30
N HIS A 241 4.46 -4.96 10.26
CA HIS A 241 4.53 -5.75 11.49
C HIS A 241 3.20 -5.68 12.27
N VAL A 242 2.69 -4.47 12.51
CA VAL A 242 1.42 -4.25 13.23
C VAL A 242 0.25 -4.90 12.48
N ARG A 243 0.15 -4.73 11.16
CA ARG A 243 -0.85 -5.38 10.30
C ARG A 243 -0.78 -6.91 10.45
N THR A 244 0.41 -7.47 10.35
CA THR A 244 0.64 -8.92 10.47
C THR A 244 0.22 -9.44 11.84
N ARG A 245 0.51 -8.69 12.91
CA ARG A 245 0.12 -9.04 14.27
C ARG A 245 -1.41 -9.01 14.46
N ILE A 246 -2.09 -8.00 13.93
CA ILE A 246 -3.56 -7.88 14.01
C ILE A 246 -4.22 -9.08 13.31
N PHE A 247 -3.86 -9.35 12.07
CA PHE A 247 -4.48 -10.43 11.29
C PHE A 247 -4.00 -11.83 11.66
N GLY A 248 -2.79 -11.95 12.19
CA GLY A 248 -2.26 -13.23 12.69
C GLY A 248 -3.01 -13.79 13.90
N ALA A 249 -3.77 -12.94 14.60
CA ALA A 249 -4.62 -13.32 15.72
C ALA A 249 -6.02 -13.80 15.31
N LEU A 250 -6.37 -13.69 14.03
CA LEU A 250 -7.70 -13.99 13.50
C LEU A 250 -7.66 -15.26 12.65
N GLU A 251 -8.61 -16.15 12.88
CA GLU A 251 -8.87 -17.33 12.04
C GLU A 251 -9.96 -16.99 11.03
N LEU A 252 -9.59 -16.25 9.96
CA LEU A 252 -10.54 -15.80 8.96
C LEU A 252 -10.84 -16.90 7.93
N ALA A 253 -12.12 -17.24 7.77
CA ALA A 253 -12.60 -18.01 6.63
C ALA A 253 -12.85 -17.10 5.43
N ARG A 254 -12.77 -17.63 4.22
CA ARG A 254 -12.88 -16.87 2.96
C ARG A 254 -14.20 -16.09 2.80
N HIS A 255 -15.26 -16.51 3.46
CA HIS A 255 -16.62 -15.95 3.39
C HIS A 255 -16.97 -15.04 4.58
N HIS A 256 -16.04 -14.80 5.50
CA HIS A 256 -16.28 -13.97 6.67
C HIS A 256 -16.57 -12.52 6.31
N VAL A 257 -17.33 -11.84 7.17
CA VAL A 257 -17.61 -10.41 7.09
C VAL A 257 -16.71 -9.69 8.09
N VAL A 258 -15.89 -8.77 7.59
CA VAL A 258 -14.89 -8.08 8.41
C VAL A 258 -15.17 -6.58 8.46
N LEU A 259 -15.09 -5.99 9.65
CA LEU A 259 -15.16 -4.55 9.87
C LEU A 259 -13.78 -4.00 10.25
N ASP A 260 -13.30 -3.02 9.50
CA ASP A 260 -12.14 -2.19 9.83
C ASP A 260 -12.62 -0.90 10.49
N VAL A 261 -12.28 -0.72 11.77
CA VAL A 261 -12.69 0.45 12.57
C VAL A 261 -11.58 1.49 12.52
N ASP A 262 -11.91 2.66 11.98
CA ASP A 262 -10.99 3.77 11.70
C ASP A 262 -9.94 3.40 10.64
N ALA A 263 -10.44 3.08 9.46
CA ALA A 263 -9.65 2.52 8.36
C ALA A 263 -8.48 3.41 7.91
N GLY A 264 -8.55 4.73 8.14
CA GLY A 264 -7.47 5.67 7.83
C GLY A 264 -6.99 5.56 6.37
N SER A 265 -5.78 5.05 6.17
CA SER A 265 -5.19 4.81 4.84
C SER A 265 -5.74 3.57 4.11
N GLY A 266 -6.61 2.79 4.74
CA GLY A 266 -7.11 1.52 4.23
C GLY A 266 -6.16 0.33 4.46
N LEU A 267 -5.08 0.49 5.24
CA LEU A 267 -4.07 -0.55 5.45
C LEU A 267 -4.66 -1.90 5.91
N LEU A 268 -5.60 -1.87 6.86
CA LEU A 268 -6.27 -3.07 7.33
C LEU A 268 -7.40 -3.50 6.39
N THR A 269 -8.11 -2.55 5.78
CA THR A 269 -9.18 -2.79 4.80
C THR A 269 -8.69 -3.65 3.63
N TRP A 270 -7.54 -3.28 3.03
CA TRP A 270 -6.99 -4.02 1.88
C TRP A 270 -6.52 -5.42 2.28
N GLU A 271 -5.93 -5.58 3.46
CA GLU A 271 -5.56 -6.91 3.95
C GLU A 271 -6.80 -7.78 4.25
N ALA A 272 -7.86 -7.18 4.78
CA ALA A 272 -9.14 -7.87 4.99
C ALA A 272 -9.72 -8.40 3.67
N ILE A 273 -9.78 -7.57 2.62
CA ILE A 273 -10.27 -7.98 1.30
C ILE A 273 -9.51 -9.18 0.74
N ARG A 274 -8.18 -9.21 0.90
CA ARG A 274 -7.37 -10.37 0.48
C ARG A 274 -7.69 -11.64 1.24
N ARG A 275 -8.02 -11.52 2.53
CA ARG A 275 -8.25 -12.67 3.40
C ARG A 275 -9.64 -13.25 3.28
N VAL A 276 -10.62 -12.42 2.91
CA VAL A 276 -12.03 -12.82 2.79
C VAL A 276 -12.57 -12.57 1.38
N PRO A 277 -11.99 -13.19 0.34
CA PRO A 277 -12.32 -12.90 -1.07
C PRO A 277 -13.75 -13.36 -1.47
N GLU A 278 -14.44 -14.13 -0.65
CA GLU A 278 -15.82 -14.60 -0.84
C GLU A 278 -16.77 -13.94 0.18
N GLY A 279 -16.21 -13.12 1.07
CA GLY A 279 -16.93 -12.42 2.12
C GLY A 279 -17.20 -10.95 1.79
N SER A 280 -17.31 -10.14 2.83
CA SER A 280 -17.53 -8.70 2.69
C SER A 280 -16.64 -7.93 3.67
N VAL A 281 -16.14 -6.78 3.24
CA VAL A 281 -15.34 -5.90 4.08
C VAL A 281 -16.03 -4.55 4.22
N TRP A 282 -16.17 -4.12 5.46
CA TRP A 282 -16.71 -2.82 5.82
C TRP A 282 -15.60 -1.97 6.42
N ALA A 283 -15.53 -0.70 6.07
CA ALA A 283 -14.52 0.22 6.51
C ALA A 283 -15.16 1.48 7.09
N LEU A 284 -15.01 1.72 8.38
CA LEU A 284 -15.40 2.96 8.99
C LEU A 284 -14.24 3.96 8.88
N CYS A 285 -14.50 5.12 8.31
CA CYS A 285 -13.59 6.25 8.29
C CYS A 285 -14.14 7.35 9.18
N THR A 286 -13.36 7.76 10.17
CA THR A 286 -13.74 8.87 11.09
C THR A 286 -13.48 10.23 10.43
N ASP A 287 -12.59 10.29 9.44
CA ASP A 287 -12.29 11.47 8.63
C ASP A 287 -12.78 11.32 7.19
N ARG A 288 -13.36 12.41 6.67
CA ARG A 288 -13.90 12.46 5.30
C ARG A 288 -12.83 12.30 4.23
N THR A 289 -11.64 12.84 4.45
CA THR A 289 -10.53 12.74 3.49
C THR A 289 -10.08 11.30 3.34
N ALA A 290 -9.96 10.56 4.46
CA ALA A 290 -9.70 9.13 4.45
C ALA A 290 -10.79 8.35 3.70
N ALA A 291 -12.06 8.66 3.94
CA ALA A 291 -13.18 8.01 3.24
C ALA A 291 -13.13 8.22 1.72
N VAL A 292 -12.80 9.43 1.27
CA VAL A 292 -12.63 9.73 -0.16
C VAL A 292 -11.46 8.92 -0.73
N GLY A 293 -10.30 8.93 -0.07
CA GLY A 293 -9.12 8.20 -0.52
C GLY A 293 -9.36 6.69 -0.66
N VAL A 294 -10.00 6.06 0.35
CA VAL A 294 -10.33 4.63 0.30
C VAL A 294 -11.34 4.33 -0.83
N ARG A 295 -12.36 5.20 -1.05
CA ARG A 295 -13.31 5.04 -2.18
C ARG A 295 -12.65 5.13 -3.53
N GLU A 296 -11.78 6.12 -3.73
CA GLU A 296 -11.06 6.30 -4.98
C GLU A 296 -10.17 5.10 -5.30
N MET A 297 -9.38 4.65 -4.33
CA MET A 297 -8.56 3.45 -4.48
C MET A 297 -9.41 2.21 -4.79
N ALA A 298 -10.50 1.97 -4.07
CA ALA A 298 -11.39 0.85 -4.32
C ALA A 298 -12.00 0.91 -5.73
N SER A 299 -12.42 2.10 -6.18
CA SER A 299 -13.03 2.29 -7.50
C SER A 299 -12.06 2.05 -8.66
N GLN A 300 -10.78 2.35 -8.45
CA GLN A 300 -9.73 2.20 -9.47
C GLN A 300 -9.22 0.75 -9.59
N HIS A 301 -9.22 -0.02 -8.50
CA HIS A 301 -8.50 -1.29 -8.43
C HIS A 301 -9.35 -2.52 -8.16
N LEU A 302 -10.63 -2.34 -7.78
CA LEU A 302 -11.51 -3.45 -7.45
C LEU A 302 -12.76 -3.45 -8.33
N ASN A 303 -13.20 -4.66 -8.70
CA ASN A 303 -14.51 -4.84 -9.30
C ASN A 303 -15.60 -4.39 -8.31
N GLU A 304 -16.75 -4.02 -8.81
CA GLU A 304 -17.83 -3.46 -7.99
C GLU A 304 -18.25 -4.37 -6.82
N LEU A 305 -18.23 -5.70 -7.04
CA LEU A 305 -18.56 -6.70 -6.02
C LEU A 305 -17.48 -6.88 -4.94
N ASP A 306 -16.24 -6.53 -5.25
CA ASP A 306 -15.09 -6.70 -4.34
C ASP A 306 -14.79 -5.44 -3.52
N ARG A 307 -15.52 -4.34 -3.78
CA ARG A 307 -15.30 -3.06 -3.11
C ARG A 307 -15.78 -3.10 -1.67
N PRO A 308 -15.02 -2.51 -0.73
CA PRO A 308 -15.47 -2.40 0.64
C PRO A 308 -16.65 -1.44 0.77
N ILE A 309 -17.53 -1.71 1.71
CA ILE A 309 -18.61 -0.79 2.09
C ILE A 309 -18.02 0.24 3.04
N ILE A 310 -18.03 1.51 2.62
CA ILE A 310 -17.38 2.58 3.36
C ILE A 310 -18.41 3.39 4.14
N LEU A 311 -18.28 3.34 5.45
CA LEU A 311 -19.02 4.16 6.41
C LEU A 311 -18.23 5.43 6.73
N GLU A 312 -18.93 6.54 6.98
CA GLU A 312 -18.32 7.82 7.35
C GLU A 312 -18.99 8.37 8.62
N GLY A 313 -18.22 8.52 9.68
CA GLY A 313 -18.71 9.09 10.93
C GLY A 313 -17.96 8.59 12.16
N PRO A 314 -18.33 9.09 13.36
CA PRO A 314 -17.66 8.74 14.60
C PRO A 314 -17.99 7.31 15.06
N ILE A 315 -17.03 6.64 15.69
CA ILE A 315 -17.12 5.24 16.11
C ILE A 315 -18.34 4.98 17.04
N PRO A 316 -18.69 5.84 18.01
CA PRO A 316 -19.88 5.62 18.84
C PRO A 316 -21.20 5.50 18.06
N ARG A 317 -21.26 6.00 16.82
CA ARG A 317 -22.44 5.89 15.95
C ARG A 317 -22.43 4.70 15.01
N LEU A 318 -21.47 3.81 15.14
CA LEU A 318 -21.24 2.71 14.22
C LEU A 318 -22.50 1.86 13.97
N GLY A 319 -23.25 1.49 15.01
CA GLY A 319 -24.51 0.75 14.86
C GLY A 319 -25.56 1.48 14.02
N THR A 320 -25.68 2.81 14.18
CA THR A 320 -26.57 3.64 13.35
C THR A 320 -26.09 3.71 11.91
N LEU A 321 -24.79 3.84 11.69
CA LEU A 321 -24.20 3.94 10.35
C LEU A 321 -24.38 2.64 9.58
N VAL A 322 -24.22 1.50 10.22
CA VAL A 322 -24.48 0.17 9.62
C VAL A 322 -25.95 0.03 9.26
N GLY A 323 -26.88 0.39 10.16
CA GLY A 323 -28.32 0.31 9.90
C GLY A 323 -28.79 1.22 8.74
N LEU A 324 -28.11 2.33 8.46
CA LEU A 324 -28.43 3.21 7.33
C LEU A 324 -28.11 2.60 5.95
N GLN A 325 -27.28 1.56 5.89
CA GLN A 325 -26.97 0.85 4.65
C GLN A 325 -28.04 -0.19 4.25
N GLN A 326 -29.18 -0.23 4.94
CA GLN A 326 -30.32 -1.14 4.72
C GLN A 326 -30.01 -2.62 4.98
N GLU A 327 -28.95 -2.91 5.67
CA GLU A 327 -28.52 -4.25 6.08
C GLU A 327 -28.96 -4.50 7.54
N ASP A 328 -30.28 -4.57 7.78
CA ASP A 328 -30.81 -4.92 9.11
C ASP A 328 -30.30 -6.31 9.51
N GLY A 329 -29.57 -6.36 10.63
CA GLY A 329 -29.09 -7.61 11.22
C GLY A 329 -27.73 -8.11 10.71
N ILE A 330 -26.93 -7.28 10.03
CA ILE A 330 -25.55 -7.66 9.72
C ILE A 330 -24.72 -7.76 11.00
N HIS A 331 -23.96 -8.84 11.10
CA HIS A 331 -22.98 -9.07 12.14
C HIS A 331 -21.63 -9.37 11.51
N PHE A 332 -20.55 -8.99 12.19
CA PHE A 332 -19.21 -9.14 11.72
C PHE A 332 -18.53 -10.35 12.39
N ASP A 333 -17.97 -11.25 11.58
CA ASP A 333 -17.17 -12.38 12.07
C ASP A 333 -15.84 -11.92 12.68
N ALA A 334 -15.34 -10.78 12.20
CA ALA A 334 -14.16 -10.15 12.77
C ALA A 334 -14.23 -8.62 12.73
N ILE A 335 -13.68 -7.99 13.78
CA ILE A 335 -13.45 -6.56 13.86
C ILE A 335 -11.94 -6.35 13.99
N VAL A 336 -11.37 -5.52 13.11
CA VAL A 336 -9.98 -5.09 13.17
C VAL A 336 -9.91 -3.58 13.39
N ALA A 337 -8.89 -3.13 14.13
CA ALA A 337 -8.69 -1.71 14.37
C ALA A 337 -7.22 -1.38 14.65
N ARG A 338 -6.82 -0.15 14.33
CA ARG A 338 -5.49 0.36 14.67
C ARG A 338 -5.59 1.83 15.11
N ASN A 339 -5.22 2.11 16.35
CA ASN A 339 -5.30 3.44 16.97
C ASN A 339 -6.72 4.06 16.94
N ALA A 340 -7.75 3.22 17.03
CA ALA A 340 -9.13 3.65 16.94
C ALA A 340 -9.74 4.02 18.30
N PHE A 341 -9.25 3.43 19.38
CA PHE A 341 -9.88 3.56 20.70
C PHE A 341 -9.03 4.31 21.72
N GLY A 342 -7.72 4.46 21.47
CA GLY A 342 -6.77 5.08 22.41
C GLY A 342 -6.90 6.60 22.55
N ASP A 343 -7.44 7.31 21.55
CA ASP A 343 -7.48 8.78 21.48
C ASP A 343 -8.91 9.35 21.36
N ILE A 344 -9.86 8.74 22.04
CA ILE A 344 -11.25 9.21 22.05
C ILE A 344 -11.81 9.33 23.46
N ASP A 345 -12.61 10.38 23.69
CA ASP A 345 -13.26 10.64 24.99
C ASP A 345 -14.35 9.59 25.30
N GLU A 346 -15.16 9.21 24.30
CA GLU A 346 -16.30 8.29 24.43
C GLU A 346 -15.89 6.83 24.18
N ARG A 347 -14.71 6.43 24.67
CA ARG A 347 -14.06 5.12 24.39
C ARG A 347 -14.95 3.94 24.74
N GLN A 348 -15.58 3.95 25.90
CA GLN A 348 -16.43 2.84 26.33
C GLN A 348 -17.69 2.70 25.48
N GLU A 349 -18.25 3.80 24.99
CA GLU A 349 -19.39 3.80 24.08
C GLU A 349 -18.99 3.29 22.70
N ALA A 350 -17.85 3.73 22.19
CA ALA A 350 -17.28 3.24 20.93
C ALA A 350 -17.02 1.73 20.95
N MET A 351 -16.44 1.21 22.03
CA MET A 351 -16.21 -0.23 22.20
C MET A 351 -17.51 -1.03 22.30
N ARG A 352 -18.53 -0.52 23.01
CA ARG A 352 -19.85 -1.17 23.05
C ARG A 352 -20.51 -1.16 21.67
N ALA A 353 -20.42 -0.06 20.93
CA ALA A 353 -20.98 0.03 19.60
C ALA A 353 -20.34 -0.99 18.66
N ALA A 354 -19.03 -1.18 18.74
CA ALA A 354 -18.32 -2.18 17.95
C ALA A 354 -18.65 -3.61 18.40
N ALA A 355 -18.59 -3.89 19.71
CA ALA A 355 -18.89 -5.22 20.26
C ALA A 355 -20.31 -5.70 19.94
N GLY A 356 -21.29 -4.78 19.95
CA GLY A 356 -22.68 -5.09 19.63
C GLY A 356 -22.94 -5.50 18.18
N LEU A 357 -21.95 -5.35 17.30
CA LEU A 357 -22.03 -5.75 15.90
C LEU A 357 -21.27 -7.06 15.60
N LEU A 358 -20.58 -7.64 16.58
CA LEU A 358 -19.95 -8.95 16.39
C LEU A 358 -20.97 -10.07 16.24
N ALA A 359 -20.70 -11.00 15.36
CA ALA A 359 -21.39 -12.27 15.29
C ALA A 359 -21.14 -13.09 16.59
N PRO A 360 -21.99 -14.08 16.92
CA PRO A 360 -21.63 -15.09 17.90
C PRO A 360 -20.28 -15.73 17.55
N GLU A 361 -19.40 -15.90 18.53
CA GLU A 361 -18.03 -16.36 18.33
C GLU A 361 -17.14 -15.43 17.47
N GLY A 362 -17.67 -14.28 17.01
CA GLY A 362 -16.92 -13.27 16.28
C GLY A 362 -15.74 -12.75 17.08
N ARG A 363 -14.67 -12.38 16.40
CA ARG A 363 -13.39 -12.01 17.02
C ARG A 363 -13.05 -10.55 16.82
N ILE A 364 -12.40 -9.98 17.84
CA ILE A 364 -11.79 -8.65 17.73
C ILE A 364 -10.27 -8.78 17.82
N SER A 365 -9.58 -8.02 16.99
CA SER A 365 -8.13 -7.85 17.06
C SER A 365 -7.76 -6.41 16.77
N CYS A 366 -7.18 -5.71 17.74
CA CYS A 366 -6.77 -4.33 17.59
C CYS A 366 -5.37 -4.06 18.14
N ALA A 367 -4.76 -2.99 17.62
CA ALA A 367 -3.47 -2.48 18.09
C ALA A 367 -3.59 -0.99 18.43
N GLU A 368 -3.23 -0.63 19.65
CA GLU A 368 -3.28 0.75 20.12
C GLU A 368 -1.88 1.20 20.55
N THR A 369 -1.48 2.39 20.12
CA THR A 369 -0.24 3.00 20.59
C THR A 369 -0.39 3.43 22.04
N VAL A 370 0.53 2.99 22.92
CA VAL A 370 0.52 3.32 24.34
C VAL A 370 1.51 4.45 24.63
N PRO A 371 1.08 5.72 24.67
CA PRO A 371 1.99 6.85 24.83
C PRO A 371 2.76 6.80 26.15
N GLY A 372 2.11 6.32 27.24
CA GLY A 372 2.73 6.18 28.54
C GLY A 372 3.93 5.22 28.60
N LEU A 373 4.01 4.26 27.67
CA LEU A 373 5.08 3.27 27.55
C LEU A 373 5.99 3.52 26.34
N SER A 374 5.71 4.58 25.56
CA SER A 374 6.48 4.96 24.38
C SER A 374 7.58 5.97 24.73
N GLN A 375 8.28 6.50 23.72
CA GLN A 375 9.40 7.43 23.89
C GLN A 375 9.04 8.65 24.74
N ARG A 376 9.80 8.90 25.77
CA ARG A 376 9.75 10.16 26.53
C ARG A 376 10.56 11.23 25.82
N LEU A 377 10.04 12.46 25.75
CA LEU A 377 10.75 13.56 25.09
C LEU A 377 11.99 13.95 25.88
N THR A 378 11.92 13.94 27.21
CA THR A 378 13.04 14.31 28.08
C THR A 378 14.19 13.31 28.01
N ASP A 379 13.96 12.05 27.61
CA ASP A 379 15.04 11.06 27.43
C ASP A 379 15.91 11.33 26.18
N LEU A 380 15.43 12.20 25.28
CA LEU A 380 16.16 12.56 24.06
C LEU A 380 17.22 13.64 24.27
N VAL A 381 17.18 14.33 25.40
CA VAL A 381 18.10 15.46 25.69
C VAL A 381 18.73 15.32 27.07
N LYS A 382 19.91 15.89 27.25
CA LYS A 382 20.57 15.95 28.56
C LYS A 382 20.11 17.18 29.31
N LEU A 383 19.12 17.02 30.17
CA LEU A 383 18.48 18.13 30.90
C LEU A 383 19.42 18.82 31.90
N GLU A 384 20.54 18.18 32.32
CA GLU A 384 21.54 18.75 33.25
C GLU A 384 22.08 20.07 32.75
N ALA A 385 22.07 20.31 31.43
CA ALA A 385 22.47 21.60 30.83
C ALA A 385 21.58 22.78 31.26
N LEU A 386 20.36 22.52 31.75
CA LEU A 386 19.42 23.54 32.24
C LEU A 386 19.63 23.90 33.72
N GLY A 387 20.45 23.14 34.45
CA GLY A 387 20.59 23.22 35.89
C GLY A 387 19.55 22.38 36.65
N GLU A 388 19.85 22.04 37.89
CA GLU A 388 19.10 21.01 38.65
C GLU A 388 17.61 21.39 38.87
N ASP A 389 17.32 22.62 39.26
CA ASP A 389 15.96 23.10 39.54
C ASP A 389 15.08 23.09 38.27
N LEU A 390 15.56 23.68 37.18
CA LEU A 390 14.78 23.73 35.94
C LEU A 390 14.58 22.35 35.33
N SER A 391 15.60 21.49 35.39
CA SER A 391 15.51 20.09 34.95
C SER A 391 14.43 19.32 35.73
N ALA A 392 14.37 19.47 37.05
CA ALA A 392 13.37 18.83 37.88
C ALA A 392 11.94 19.27 37.52
N ARG A 393 11.74 20.56 37.24
CA ARG A 393 10.44 21.10 36.80
C ARG A 393 10.04 20.64 35.41
N VAL A 394 10.98 20.51 34.50
CA VAL A 394 10.73 19.95 33.14
C VAL A 394 10.31 18.48 33.25
N LEU A 395 11.02 17.68 34.05
CA LEU A 395 10.65 16.28 34.31
C LEU A 395 9.27 16.16 35.00
N GLN A 396 8.93 17.11 35.89
CA GLN A 396 7.61 17.14 36.51
C GLN A 396 6.53 17.44 35.48
N ALA A 397 6.74 18.42 34.59
CA ALA A 397 5.81 18.76 33.53
C ALA A 397 5.55 17.58 32.60
N GLU A 398 6.59 16.79 32.28
CA GLU A 398 6.39 15.58 31.47
C GLU A 398 5.63 14.49 32.23
N ARG A 399 5.90 14.28 33.52
CA ARG A 399 5.10 13.35 34.34
C ARG A 399 3.62 13.74 34.37
N ASP A 400 3.33 15.03 34.43
CA ASP A 400 1.96 15.56 34.45
C ASP A 400 1.21 15.27 33.15
N ILE A 401 1.90 15.12 32.01
CA ILE A 401 1.26 14.69 30.75
C ILE A 401 0.58 13.34 30.94
N TYR A 402 1.32 12.37 31.48
CA TYR A 402 0.88 10.99 31.61
C TYR A 402 0.01 10.75 32.85
N ALA A 403 -0.08 11.70 33.75
CA ALA A 403 -0.99 11.72 34.88
C ALA A 403 -2.31 12.48 34.59
N ASP A 404 -2.45 13.09 33.42
CA ASP A 404 -3.60 13.92 33.06
C ASP A 404 -4.83 13.06 32.72
N ALA A 405 -5.67 12.81 33.70
CA ALA A 405 -6.94 12.07 33.55
C ALA A 405 -7.91 12.71 32.54
N GLY A 406 -7.75 14.01 32.22
CA GLY A 406 -8.59 14.69 31.23
C GLY A 406 -7.99 14.64 29.80
N ASN A 407 -6.94 13.90 29.55
CA ASN A 407 -6.35 13.74 28.22
C ASN A 407 -6.58 12.31 27.71
N PRO A 408 -7.49 12.09 26.74
CA PRO A 408 -7.86 10.75 26.28
C PRO A 408 -6.68 9.96 25.73
N ARG A 409 -5.64 10.61 25.23
CA ARG A 409 -4.44 9.95 24.70
C ARG A 409 -3.63 9.17 25.73
N VAL A 410 -3.67 9.59 26.99
CA VAL A 410 -2.75 9.12 28.02
C VAL A 410 -3.46 8.65 29.30
N ASN A 411 -4.78 8.81 29.40
CA ASN A 411 -5.57 8.51 30.59
C ASN A 411 -5.99 7.04 30.70
N TRP A 412 -5.25 6.13 30.11
CA TRP A 412 -5.53 4.72 30.08
C TRP A 412 -4.25 3.88 30.04
N GLU A 413 -4.37 2.66 30.53
CA GLU A 413 -3.37 1.60 30.38
C GLU A 413 -3.93 0.43 29.54
N PRO A 414 -3.10 -0.45 28.97
CA PRO A 414 -3.57 -1.57 28.16
C PRO A 414 -4.63 -2.43 28.83
N GLN A 415 -4.52 -2.62 30.14
CA GLN A 415 -5.47 -3.38 30.96
C GLN A 415 -6.83 -2.69 31.10
N ASP A 416 -6.86 -1.34 31.06
CA ASP A 416 -8.10 -0.59 31.08
C ASP A 416 -8.91 -0.82 29.80
N LEU A 417 -8.25 -0.86 28.64
CA LEU A 417 -8.90 -1.18 27.38
C LEU A 417 -9.46 -2.61 27.39
N ALA A 418 -8.70 -3.58 27.92
CA ALA A 418 -9.18 -4.95 28.07
C ALA A 418 -10.42 -5.02 28.97
N ALA A 419 -10.40 -4.34 30.11
CA ALA A 419 -11.54 -4.27 31.01
C ALA A 419 -12.77 -3.63 30.35
N MET A 420 -12.57 -2.59 29.52
CA MET A 420 -13.65 -1.95 28.76
C MET A 420 -14.26 -2.87 27.69
N TRP A 421 -13.43 -3.65 26.99
CA TRP A 421 -13.89 -4.67 26.04
C TRP A 421 -14.68 -5.78 26.75
N ALA A 422 -14.19 -6.26 27.91
CA ALA A 422 -14.91 -7.23 28.73
C ALA A 422 -16.26 -6.66 29.21
N ALA A 423 -16.30 -5.39 29.62
CA ALA A 423 -17.53 -4.69 29.99
C ALA A 423 -18.47 -4.42 28.78
N ALA A 424 -17.96 -4.45 27.56
CA ALA A 424 -18.74 -4.38 26.33
C ALA A 424 -19.28 -5.76 25.89
N GLY A 425 -18.98 -6.84 26.63
CA GLY A 425 -19.49 -8.18 26.35
C GLY A 425 -18.52 -9.11 25.60
N ILE A 426 -17.26 -8.69 25.41
CA ILE A 426 -16.24 -9.56 24.82
C ILE A 426 -15.67 -10.46 25.93
N GLY A 427 -15.66 -11.78 25.67
CA GLY A 427 -15.03 -12.75 26.56
C GLY A 427 -13.52 -12.69 26.52
N GLU A 428 -12.85 -13.29 27.48
CA GLU A 428 -11.40 -13.40 27.65
C GLU A 428 -10.54 -12.48 26.74
N VAL A 429 -10.40 -11.20 27.16
CA VAL A 429 -9.60 -10.25 26.38
C VAL A 429 -8.13 -10.40 26.76
N GLU A 430 -7.36 -10.91 25.82
CA GLU A 430 -5.90 -10.99 25.95
C GLU A 430 -5.26 -9.65 25.57
N VAL A 431 -4.25 -9.25 26.36
CA VAL A 431 -3.46 -8.04 26.10
C VAL A 431 -1.98 -8.39 26.06
N GLU A 432 -1.34 -8.04 24.98
CA GLU A 432 0.11 -8.17 24.82
C GLU A 432 0.70 -6.80 24.43
N THR A 433 1.81 -6.42 25.03
CA THR A 433 2.51 -5.18 24.70
C THR A 433 3.83 -5.46 24.01
N GLU A 434 4.14 -4.72 22.96
CA GLU A 434 5.38 -4.83 22.21
C GLU A 434 5.94 -3.44 21.90
N THR A 435 7.25 -3.27 22.15
CA THR A 435 7.94 -2.01 21.86
C THR A 435 8.76 -2.17 20.58
N LEU A 436 8.38 -1.43 19.56
CA LEU A 436 9.12 -1.34 18.31
C LEU A 436 10.04 -0.11 18.35
N ARG A 437 11.23 -0.26 17.77
CA ARG A 437 12.20 0.83 17.66
C ARG A 437 12.45 1.15 16.21
N ALA A 438 12.47 2.44 15.89
CA ALA A 438 12.82 2.96 14.58
C ALA A 438 13.66 4.21 14.71
N THR A 439 14.50 4.45 13.72
CA THR A 439 15.22 5.69 13.62
C THR A 439 14.25 6.78 13.14
N ARG A 440 14.12 7.86 13.90
CA ARG A 440 13.30 9.02 13.55
C ARG A 440 14.16 10.27 13.56
N ARG A 441 14.11 11.01 12.47
CA ARG A 441 14.71 12.34 12.42
C ARG A 441 13.72 13.40 12.90
N LEU A 442 14.19 14.31 13.71
CA LEU A 442 13.35 15.33 14.28
C LEU A 442 13.47 16.62 13.47
N SER A 443 12.42 16.97 12.73
CA SER A 443 12.34 18.22 11.96
C SER A 443 11.93 19.40 12.83
N SER A 444 12.08 20.62 12.29
CA SER A 444 11.56 21.85 12.91
C SER A 444 10.05 21.78 13.21
N GLN A 445 9.30 21.04 12.41
CA GLN A 445 7.87 20.85 12.59
C GLN A 445 7.56 19.95 13.79
N HIS A 446 8.28 18.85 14.00
CA HIS A 446 8.13 18.02 15.20
C HIS A 446 8.36 18.86 16.47
N LEU A 447 9.46 19.60 16.50
CA LEU A 447 9.77 20.49 17.61
C LEU A 447 8.72 21.61 17.74
N GLY A 448 8.29 22.18 16.62
CA GLY A 448 7.21 23.16 16.58
C GLY A 448 5.92 22.62 17.20
N ASN A 449 5.50 21.40 16.87
CA ASN A 449 4.31 20.76 17.43
C ASN A 449 4.43 20.54 18.95
N TRP A 450 5.59 20.13 19.44
CA TRP A 450 5.81 19.95 20.89
C TRP A 450 5.77 21.28 21.66
N PHE A 451 6.31 22.33 21.05
CA PHE A 451 6.43 23.66 21.68
C PHE A 451 5.35 24.66 21.25
N ASN A 452 4.39 24.25 20.42
CA ASN A 452 3.22 25.06 20.10
C ASN A 452 2.38 25.35 21.37
N PRO A 453 1.77 26.53 21.48
CA PRO A 453 0.91 26.87 22.63
C PRO A 453 -0.17 25.86 22.97
N GLY A 454 -0.63 25.07 22.00
CA GLY A 454 -1.74 24.18 22.22
C GLY A 454 -3.09 24.91 22.32
N GLY A 455 -4.17 24.16 22.50
CA GLY A 455 -5.51 24.63 22.75
C GLY A 455 -6.24 23.71 23.73
N GLU A 456 -7.48 24.01 24.08
CA GLU A 456 -8.26 23.19 25.03
C GLU A 456 -8.42 21.71 24.59
N LYS A 457 -8.46 21.47 23.26
CA LYS A 457 -8.56 20.13 22.69
C LYS A 457 -7.20 19.51 22.28
N HIS A 458 -6.14 20.31 22.14
CA HIS A 458 -4.81 19.86 21.73
C HIS A 458 -3.77 20.27 22.76
N ARG A 459 -3.56 19.40 23.75
CA ARG A 459 -2.54 19.59 24.79
C ARG A 459 -1.19 19.18 24.23
N THR A 460 -0.22 20.13 24.26
CA THR A 460 1.15 19.95 23.77
C THR A 460 2.10 19.87 24.96
N PHE A 461 3.35 19.42 24.74
CA PHE A 461 4.40 19.45 25.75
C PHE A 461 4.55 20.85 26.37
N ALA A 462 4.59 21.89 25.53
CA ALA A 462 4.65 23.27 26.01
C ALA A 462 3.47 23.70 26.88
N SER A 463 2.27 23.13 26.66
CA SER A 463 1.12 23.45 27.49
C SER A 463 1.26 22.96 28.95
N TYR A 464 1.95 21.82 29.12
CA TYR A 464 2.29 21.30 30.45
C TYR A 464 3.51 22.04 31.05
N LEU A 465 4.55 22.33 30.25
CA LEU A 465 5.69 23.12 30.71
C LEU A 465 5.27 24.49 31.28
N ARG A 466 4.30 25.17 30.68
CA ARG A 466 3.76 26.47 31.15
C ARG A 466 3.11 26.42 32.52
N ARG A 467 2.77 25.24 33.04
CA ARG A 467 2.25 25.10 34.41
C ARG A 467 3.36 25.20 35.45
N HIS A 468 4.61 25.00 35.03
CA HIS A 468 5.77 24.89 35.89
C HIS A 468 6.88 25.91 35.58
N LEU A 469 6.87 26.54 34.40
CA LEU A 469 7.95 27.37 33.88
C LEU A 469 7.46 28.77 33.47
N GLU A 470 8.27 29.74 33.73
CA GLU A 470 8.12 31.10 33.21
C GLU A 470 8.48 31.17 31.71
N ALA A 471 8.02 32.21 31.01
CA ALA A 471 8.19 32.35 29.57
C ALA A 471 9.66 32.28 29.09
N ASP A 472 10.60 32.84 29.85
CA ASP A 472 12.02 32.81 29.48
C ASP A 472 12.70 31.47 29.79
N GLU A 473 12.20 30.73 30.78
CA GLU A 473 12.62 29.36 31.08
C GLU A 473 12.12 28.40 29.98
N LEU A 474 10.88 28.57 29.53
CA LEU A 474 10.33 27.80 28.42
C LEU A 474 11.16 28.00 27.13
N LYS A 475 11.61 29.23 26.84
CA LYS A 475 12.49 29.48 25.70
C LYS A 475 13.83 28.74 25.84
N LYS A 476 14.44 28.72 27.05
CA LYS A 476 15.68 27.97 27.29
C LYS A 476 15.50 26.47 27.05
N VAL A 477 14.38 25.88 27.53
CA VAL A 477 14.06 24.48 27.29
C VAL A 477 13.89 24.22 25.79
N ARG A 478 13.12 25.06 25.10
CA ARG A 478 12.95 24.97 23.67
C ARG A 478 14.28 25.03 22.89
N HIS A 479 15.12 25.95 23.20
CA HIS A 479 16.45 26.05 22.57
C HIS A 479 17.30 24.80 22.81
N LEU A 480 17.31 24.25 24.02
CA LEU A 480 18.02 22.99 24.28
C LEU A 480 17.53 21.86 23.35
N PHE A 481 16.21 21.72 23.20
CA PHE A 481 15.63 20.69 22.30
C PHE A 481 15.95 20.97 20.83
N GLU A 482 15.92 22.25 20.42
CA GLU A 482 16.29 22.65 19.05
C GLU A 482 17.77 22.38 18.78
N ASP A 483 18.66 22.78 19.69
CA ASP A 483 20.11 22.62 19.53
C ASP A 483 20.54 21.14 19.47
N VAL A 484 19.87 20.26 20.23
CA VAL A 484 20.24 18.84 20.34
C VAL A 484 19.56 17.99 19.31
N LEU A 485 18.30 18.30 18.97
CA LEU A 485 17.45 17.37 18.23
C LEU A 485 17.13 17.82 16.80
N LEU A 486 17.26 19.12 16.50
CA LEU A 486 16.89 19.62 15.18
C LEU A 486 17.73 18.95 14.09
N ASN A 487 17.05 18.29 13.18
CA ASN A 487 17.64 17.53 12.07
C ASN A 487 18.57 16.38 12.51
N GLN A 488 18.44 15.87 13.73
CA GLN A 488 19.17 14.70 14.22
C GLN A 488 18.35 13.43 14.09
N ASP A 489 19.04 12.32 13.85
CA ASP A 489 18.47 10.98 13.84
C ASP A 489 18.47 10.44 15.28
N VAL A 490 17.29 10.14 15.80
CA VAL A 490 17.11 9.59 17.14
C VAL A 490 16.48 8.21 17.08
N GLN A 491 16.86 7.33 18.00
CA GLN A 491 16.16 6.06 18.18
C GLN A 491 14.85 6.36 18.91
N TRP A 492 13.74 6.08 18.21
CA TRP A 492 12.39 6.31 18.73
C TRP A 492 11.73 4.99 19.07
N SER A 493 11.25 4.84 20.27
CA SER A 493 10.51 3.68 20.72
C SER A 493 9.01 3.96 20.74
N THR A 494 8.23 3.07 20.08
CA THR A 494 6.76 3.10 20.11
C THR A 494 6.28 1.79 20.68
N THR A 495 5.49 1.85 21.74
CA THR A 495 4.88 0.66 22.35
C THR A 495 3.45 0.52 21.88
N TYR A 496 3.12 -0.64 21.34
CA TYR A 496 1.77 -1.04 20.96
C TYR A 496 1.18 -2.01 21.98
N ALA A 497 -0.09 -1.82 22.29
CA ALA A 497 -0.90 -2.81 22.97
C ALA A 497 -1.74 -3.56 21.92
N TYR A 498 -1.55 -4.87 21.81
CA TYR A 498 -2.38 -5.74 21.00
C TYR A 498 -3.45 -6.35 21.88
N LEU A 499 -4.70 -6.14 21.51
CA LEU A 499 -5.85 -6.67 22.24
C LEU A 499 -6.60 -7.65 21.33
N ARG A 500 -6.96 -8.80 21.90
CA ARG A 500 -7.69 -9.87 21.22
C ARG A 500 -8.81 -10.34 22.12
N GLY A 501 -9.94 -10.64 21.53
CA GLY A 501 -11.06 -11.20 22.27
C GLY A 501 -12.09 -11.82 21.34
N GLN A 502 -12.98 -12.61 21.91
CA GLN A 502 -14.03 -13.31 21.18
C GLN A 502 -15.39 -12.98 21.82
N ALA A 503 -16.39 -12.75 20.99
CA ALA A 503 -17.77 -12.64 21.47
C ALA A 503 -18.22 -13.99 22.04
N PRO A 504 -19.02 -14.01 23.11
CA PRO A 504 -19.55 -15.25 23.64
C PRO A 504 -20.42 -15.96 22.62
N ASP A 505 -20.42 -17.29 22.69
CA ASP A 505 -21.42 -18.09 21.98
C ASP A 505 -22.80 -17.70 22.52
N SER A 506 -23.69 -17.29 21.65
CA SER A 506 -25.11 -17.17 21.96
C SER A 506 -25.68 -18.58 22.04
N GLY A 507 -25.39 -19.28 23.15
CA GLY A 507 -26.01 -20.55 23.44
C GLY A 507 -27.54 -20.44 23.39
N PRO A 508 -28.24 -21.54 23.15
CA PRO A 508 -29.65 -21.59 22.83
C PRO A 508 -30.56 -21.03 23.92
#